data_904035551f6feb6d9f06479df28bc461
#
_entry.id   904035551f6feb6d9f06479df28bc461
#
_cell.length_a   1.000
_cell.length_b   1.000
_cell.length_c   1.000
_cell.angle_alpha   90.00
_cell.angle_beta   90.00
_cell.angle_gamma   90.00
#
_symmetry.space_group_name_H-M   'P 1'
#
loop_
_entity.id
_entity.type
_entity.pdbx_description
1 polymer ?
#
loop_
_entity_poly.entity_id
_entity_poly.type
_entity_poly.pdbx_seq_one_letter_code
_entity_poly.pdbx_strand_id
1 'polypeptide(L)'
;MTDRPPPKMRHRVTGKRRTERRAPKPDTAQHGGDRSAQELSDWAEEIYTAPPGNRHREDVDAQVTVSTRLRKPRVHLTAPSTVPYVDLKRYMGRWYEIARLPYFTQRRCTQDVQADYRLGDDGVVYVTNRCTHADGDIGTAKGLAQVVDRGSNARFEISFRMLYGVHVLWDHYWVIGLGDEYEYALVGQPSRRRGWVLARTPTPPEAQIQQWLTEFADKGFPADAFERTRQTAASGQA
;
A
#
# COMPACT_ATOMS: atom_id res chain seq x y z
N MET A 1 14.02 71.87 12.07
CA MET A 1 14.46 71.01 13.16
C MET A 1 14.74 69.66 12.58
N THR A 2 16.02 69.40 12.41
CA THR A 2 16.58 68.24 11.71
C THR A 2 17.00 67.21 12.76
N ASP A 3 16.36 66.07 12.75
CA ASP A 3 16.72 64.97 13.62
C ASP A 3 17.62 63.97 12.86
N ARG A 4 18.80 63.75 13.41
CA ARG A 4 19.90 62.98 12.82
C ARG A 4 20.04 61.68 13.63
N PRO A 5 20.04 60.48 13.01
CA PRO A 5 20.20 59.25 13.76
C PRO A 5 21.69 59.00 14.16
N PRO A 6 21.96 58.24 15.27
CA PRO A 6 23.31 58.02 15.77
C PRO A 6 24.09 56.95 14.98
N PRO A 7 25.43 56.91 15.14
CA PRO A 7 26.32 56.07 14.33
C PRO A 7 26.37 54.61 14.85
N LYS A 8 26.48 53.67 13.89
CA LYS A 8 26.64 52.22 14.16
C LYS A 8 28.06 51.88 14.62
N MET A 9 28.18 51.28 15.82
CA MET A 9 29.43 50.68 16.27
C MET A 9 29.77 49.40 15.48
N ARG A 10 31.01 49.36 15.00
CA ARG A 10 31.58 48.14 14.37
C ARG A 10 32.32 47.34 15.45
N HIS A 11 31.82 46.16 15.77
CA HIS A 11 32.60 45.18 16.53
C HIS A 11 33.43 44.32 15.55
N ARG A 12 34.75 44.41 15.75
CA ARG A 12 35.77 43.63 15.05
C ARG A 12 35.94 42.32 15.81
N VAL A 13 35.47 41.20 15.29
CA VAL A 13 35.72 39.87 15.84
C VAL A 13 36.83 39.21 15.03
N THR A 14 37.97 39.02 15.63
CA THR A 14 39.10 38.23 15.12
C THR A 14 38.83 36.77 15.44
N GLY A 15 38.42 35.96 14.47
CA GLY A 15 38.21 34.53 14.59
C GLY A 15 39.25 33.74 13.80
N LYS A 16 39.95 32.85 14.49
CA LYS A 16 41.01 31.96 14.02
C LYS A 16 40.51 31.05 12.89
N ARG A 17 41.26 30.98 11.81
CA ARG A 17 41.09 29.99 10.75
C ARG A 17 41.40 28.59 11.28
N ARG A 18 40.38 27.72 11.32
CA ARG A 18 40.54 26.28 11.49
C ARG A 18 40.51 25.65 10.12
N THR A 19 41.61 25.06 9.70
CA THR A 19 41.74 24.30 8.46
C THR A 19 40.98 22.98 8.62
N GLU A 20 39.79 22.89 8.09
CA GLU A 20 39.08 21.60 7.92
C GLU A 20 39.58 20.94 6.66
N ARG A 21 40.15 19.75 6.83
CA ARG A 21 40.54 18.85 5.74
C ARG A 21 39.27 18.39 5.03
N ARG A 22 39.15 18.76 3.78
CA ARG A 22 38.09 18.36 2.86
C ARG A 22 38.24 16.86 2.56
N ALA A 23 37.28 16.03 2.94
CA ALA A 23 37.18 14.64 2.51
C ALA A 23 36.94 14.57 0.99
N PRO A 24 37.50 13.56 0.28
CA PRO A 24 37.30 13.43 -1.15
C PRO A 24 35.83 13.08 -1.44
N LYS A 25 35.29 13.68 -2.50
CA LYS A 25 33.98 13.32 -3.07
C LYS A 25 34.09 11.92 -3.68
N PRO A 26 33.10 11.04 -3.48
CA PRO A 26 33.04 9.82 -4.27
C PRO A 26 32.69 10.15 -5.73
N ASP A 27 33.43 9.55 -6.66
CA ASP A 27 33.20 9.61 -8.09
C ASP A 27 31.79 9.12 -8.44
N THR A 28 31.10 9.92 -9.23
CA THR A 28 29.86 9.52 -9.90
C THR A 28 30.21 8.56 -11.03
N ALA A 29 30.26 7.27 -10.74
CA ALA A 29 30.21 6.23 -11.76
C ALA A 29 28.74 5.91 -12.07
N GLN A 30 28.35 6.21 -13.30
CA GLN A 30 27.13 5.76 -13.97
C GLN A 30 27.09 4.23 -13.93
N HIS A 31 26.11 3.64 -13.26
CA HIS A 31 25.57 2.32 -13.58
C HIS A 31 24.08 2.34 -13.23
N GLY A 32 23.27 2.72 -14.23
CA GLY A 32 21.87 2.35 -14.30
C GLY A 32 21.80 0.86 -14.63
N GLY A 33 21.71 0.04 -13.62
CA GLY A 33 21.37 -1.38 -13.72
C GLY A 33 20.00 -1.56 -13.07
N ASP A 34 19.05 -1.95 -13.89
CA ASP A 34 17.73 -2.42 -13.48
C ASP A 34 17.91 -3.62 -12.55
N ARG A 35 17.75 -3.44 -11.24
CA ARG A 35 17.82 -4.55 -10.29
C ARG A 35 16.57 -5.37 -10.44
N SER A 36 16.76 -6.62 -10.84
CA SER A 36 15.67 -7.57 -11.03
C SER A 36 14.87 -7.79 -9.74
N ALA A 37 13.58 -8.06 -9.88
CA ALA A 37 12.68 -8.38 -8.77
C ALA A 37 13.18 -9.54 -7.87
N GLN A 38 14.17 -10.30 -8.35
CA GLN A 38 14.81 -11.39 -7.65
C GLN A 38 15.77 -10.90 -6.55
N GLU A 39 16.56 -9.84 -6.82
CA GLU A 39 17.49 -9.27 -5.83
C GLU A 39 16.78 -8.60 -4.65
N LEU A 40 15.58 -8.07 -4.86
CA LEU A 40 14.74 -7.52 -3.79
C LEU A 40 14.06 -8.59 -2.94
N SER A 41 13.87 -9.80 -3.49
CA SER A 41 13.34 -10.95 -2.75
C SER A 41 14.39 -11.58 -1.85
N ASP A 42 15.63 -11.64 -2.30
CA ASP A 42 16.73 -12.26 -1.55
C ASP A 42 17.14 -11.41 -0.34
N TRP A 43 17.05 -10.08 -0.45
CA TRP A 43 17.31 -9.16 0.67
C TRP A 43 16.27 -9.25 1.80
N ALA A 44 15.04 -9.67 1.51
CA ALA A 44 13.98 -9.84 2.50
C ALA A 44 14.10 -11.15 3.31
N GLU A 45 14.81 -12.16 2.80
CA GLU A 45 15.05 -13.43 3.51
C GLU A 45 16.24 -13.34 4.49
N GLU A 46 17.19 -12.42 4.28
CA GLU A 46 18.40 -12.31 5.10
C GLU A 46 18.17 -11.66 6.47
N ILE A 47 17.04 -10.97 6.68
CA ILE A 47 16.70 -10.28 7.95
C ILE A 47 16.04 -11.22 8.98
N TYR A 48 15.77 -12.49 8.62
CA TYR A 48 15.04 -13.42 9.48
C TYR A 48 15.87 -14.66 9.84
N THR A 49 17.12 -14.49 10.28
CA THR A 49 17.87 -15.58 10.90
C THR A 49 17.98 -15.41 12.41
N ALA A 50 17.55 -16.45 13.11
CA ALA A 50 17.51 -16.56 14.56
C ALA A 50 18.91 -16.56 15.20
N PRO A 51 19.01 -16.27 16.51
CA PRO A 51 20.28 -16.15 17.22
C PRO A 51 21.00 -17.49 17.41
N PRO A 52 22.32 -17.49 17.65
CA PRO A 52 23.14 -18.70 17.75
C PRO A 52 22.90 -19.44 19.07
N GLY A 53 22.39 -20.64 18.96
CA GLY A 53 22.30 -21.57 20.06
C GLY A 53 23.54 -22.45 20.20
N ASN A 54 23.89 -22.68 21.43
CA ASN A 54 25.04 -23.34 22.04
C ASN A 54 25.45 -24.71 21.42
N ARG A 55 26.75 -24.91 21.22
CA ARG A 55 27.34 -26.18 20.76
C ARG A 55 27.54 -27.11 21.94
N HIS A 56 26.92 -28.29 21.90
CA HIS A 56 27.49 -29.50 22.50
C HIS A 56 27.51 -30.61 21.44
N ARG A 57 28.70 -31.19 21.32
CA ARG A 57 29.09 -32.24 20.41
C ARG A 57 28.83 -33.57 21.12
N GLU A 58 27.92 -34.38 20.60
CA GLU A 58 27.92 -35.82 20.86
C GLU A 58 27.64 -36.56 19.55
N ASP A 59 28.61 -37.44 19.21
CA ASP A 59 28.57 -38.31 18.05
C ASP A 59 27.49 -39.38 18.25
N VAL A 60 26.55 -39.43 17.35
CA VAL A 60 25.67 -40.58 17.13
C VAL A 60 25.48 -40.76 15.64
N ASP A 61 25.81 -41.95 15.16
CA ASP A 61 25.58 -42.44 13.80
C ASP A 61 24.09 -42.20 13.41
N ALA A 62 23.82 -41.16 12.64
CA ALA A 62 22.51 -40.89 12.07
C ALA A 62 22.54 -41.24 10.59
N GLN A 63 21.83 -42.28 10.22
CA GLN A 63 21.46 -42.58 8.84
C GLN A 63 20.86 -41.32 8.21
N VAL A 64 21.56 -40.76 7.21
CA VAL A 64 21.10 -39.61 6.44
C VAL A 64 19.91 -40.04 5.60
N THR A 65 18.71 -39.90 6.14
CA THR A 65 17.51 -39.97 5.33
C THR A 65 17.42 -38.64 4.56
N VAL A 66 17.87 -38.66 3.31
CA VAL A 66 17.70 -37.54 2.39
C VAL A 66 16.19 -37.37 2.11
N SER A 67 15.53 -36.60 2.94
CA SER A 67 14.18 -36.14 2.66
C SER A 67 14.23 -35.15 1.50
N THR A 68 14.13 -35.64 0.28
CA THR A 68 13.89 -34.82 -0.90
C THR A 68 12.53 -34.17 -0.74
N ARG A 69 12.47 -33.03 -0.04
CA ARG A 69 11.30 -32.15 -0.13
C ARG A 69 11.24 -31.66 -1.56
N LEU A 70 10.39 -32.32 -2.35
CA LEU A 70 9.99 -31.82 -3.66
C LEU A 70 9.51 -30.37 -3.47
N ARG A 71 10.36 -29.40 -3.84
CA ARG A 71 9.91 -28.01 -3.97
C ARG A 71 8.76 -28.03 -4.96
N LYS A 72 7.56 -27.75 -4.46
CA LYS A 72 6.43 -27.51 -5.36
C LYS A 72 6.87 -26.49 -6.41
N PRO A 73 6.65 -26.74 -7.71
CA PRO A 73 7.01 -25.80 -8.74
C PRO A 73 6.39 -24.44 -8.39
N ARG A 74 7.20 -23.38 -8.35
CA ARG A 74 6.67 -22.00 -8.25
C ARG A 74 5.91 -21.75 -9.53
N VAL A 75 4.60 -21.84 -9.47
CA VAL A 75 3.74 -21.37 -10.55
C VAL A 75 3.95 -19.87 -10.61
N HIS A 76 4.64 -19.38 -11.64
CA HIS A 76 4.71 -17.97 -11.95
C HIS A 76 3.32 -17.54 -12.41
N LEU A 77 2.49 -17.14 -11.45
CA LEU A 77 1.19 -16.57 -11.77
C LEU A 77 1.46 -15.21 -12.43
N THR A 78 1.03 -15.08 -13.69
CA THR A 78 0.98 -13.77 -14.35
C THR A 78 0.14 -12.81 -13.51
N ALA A 79 0.46 -11.52 -13.54
CA ALA A 79 -0.33 -10.52 -12.81
C ALA A 79 -1.81 -10.61 -13.25
N PRO A 80 -2.78 -10.38 -12.34
CA PRO A 80 -4.19 -10.41 -12.69
C PRO A 80 -4.50 -9.34 -13.74
N SER A 81 -5.40 -9.67 -14.68
CA SER A 81 -5.89 -8.69 -15.64
C SER A 81 -6.73 -7.62 -14.94
N THR A 82 -6.55 -6.37 -15.34
CA THR A 82 -7.42 -5.26 -14.93
C THR A 82 -8.62 -5.16 -15.88
N VAL A 83 -9.62 -4.36 -15.48
CA VAL A 83 -10.69 -3.94 -16.39
C VAL A 83 -10.12 -3.14 -17.56
N PRO A 84 -10.79 -3.13 -18.72
CA PRO A 84 -10.29 -2.44 -19.91
C PRO A 84 -10.14 -0.93 -19.72
N TYR A 85 -11.07 -0.32 -18.96
CA TYR A 85 -11.07 1.12 -18.73
C TYR A 85 -11.82 1.49 -17.46
N VAL A 86 -11.36 2.58 -16.80
CA VAL A 86 -12.04 3.21 -15.66
C VAL A 86 -12.26 4.70 -15.96
N ASP A 87 -13.51 5.12 -16.04
CA ASP A 87 -13.86 6.54 -16.02
C ASP A 87 -13.64 7.08 -14.60
N LEU A 88 -12.61 7.91 -14.45
CA LEU A 88 -12.22 8.46 -13.15
C LEU A 88 -13.35 9.27 -12.50
N LYS A 89 -14.16 10.00 -13.28
CA LYS A 89 -15.24 10.80 -12.73
C LYS A 89 -16.34 9.92 -12.15
N ARG A 90 -16.73 8.85 -12.85
CA ARG A 90 -17.69 7.87 -12.34
C ARG A 90 -17.17 7.09 -11.14
N TYR A 91 -15.84 6.85 -11.10
CA TYR A 91 -15.20 6.10 -10.02
C TYR A 91 -15.12 6.90 -8.72
N MET A 92 -15.16 8.23 -8.76
CA MET A 92 -15.12 9.09 -7.57
C MET A 92 -16.35 8.91 -6.67
N GLY A 93 -16.30 9.52 -5.49
CA GLY A 93 -17.35 9.45 -4.47
C GLY A 93 -17.10 8.33 -3.46
N ARG A 94 -18.19 7.89 -2.81
CA ARG A 94 -18.13 6.93 -1.71
C ARG A 94 -18.18 5.49 -2.18
N TRP A 95 -17.36 4.68 -1.55
CA TRP A 95 -17.34 3.23 -1.65
C TRP A 95 -17.38 2.62 -0.24
N TYR A 96 -18.17 1.56 -0.06
CA TYR A 96 -18.21 0.74 1.15
C TYR A 96 -17.38 -0.52 0.92
N GLU A 97 -16.50 -0.86 1.86
CA GLU A 97 -15.77 -2.13 1.85
C GLU A 97 -16.72 -3.24 2.30
N ILE A 98 -17.00 -4.20 1.43
CA ILE A 98 -17.91 -5.32 1.69
C ILE A 98 -17.16 -6.56 2.17
N ALA A 99 -15.99 -6.79 1.61
CA ALA A 99 -15.07 -7.85 2.02
C ALA A 99 -13.63 -7.48 1.68
N ARG A 100 -12.68 -8.07 2.38
CA ARG A 100 -11.25 -7.87 2.14
C ARG A 100 -10.45 -9.12 2.44
N LEU A 101 -9.29 -9.26 1.83
CA LEU A 101 -8.26 -10.16 2.34
C LEU A 101 -7.65 -9.57 3.63
N PRO A 102 -7.43 -10.39 4.67
CA PRO A 102 -6.87 -9.94 5.94
C PRO A 102 -5.54 -9.20 5.76
N TYR A 103 -5.44 -8.02 6.36
CA TYR A 103 -4.22 -7.25 6.34
C TYR A 103 -3.95 -6.57 7.69
N PHE A 104 -2.71 -6.65 8.16
CA PHE A 104 -2.36 -6.25 9.52
C PHE A 104 -2.61 -4.76 9.84
N THR A 105 -2.50 -3.86 8.86
CA THR A 105 -2.74 -2.42 9.11
C THR A 105 -4.22 -2.08 9.28
N GLN A 106 -5.13 -2.96 8.85
CA GLN A 106 -6.57 -2.76 8.95
C GLN A 106 -7.21 -3.51 10.15
N ARG A 107 -6.41 -4.17 10.99
CA ARG A 107 -6.93 -4.93 12.15
C ARG A 107 -7.73 -4.10 13.16
N ARG A 108 -7.48 -2.80 13.23
CA ARG A 108 -8.23 -1.88 14.10
C ARG A 108 -9.62 -1.54 13.56
N CYS A 109 -9.81 -1.63 12.24
CA CYS A 109 -11.09 -1.38 11.59
C CYS A 109 -11.97 -2.63 11.67
N THR A 110 -12.97 -2.60 12.54
CA THR A 110 -13.85 -3.74 12.80
C THR A 110 -15.15 -3.69 12.01
N GLN A 111 -15.61 -2.49 11.65
CA GLN A 111 -16.86 -2.27 10.92
C GLN A 111 -16.91 -0.90 10.24
N ASP A 112 -17.91 -0.69 9.39
CA ASP A 112 -18.24 0.56 8.71
C ASP A 112 -17.06 1.16 7.93
N VAL A 113 -16.28 0.28 7.30
CA VAL A 113 -15.14 0.69 6.48
C VAL A 113 -15.66 1.29 5.19
N GLN A 114 -15.26 2.53 4.93
CA GLN A 114 -15.63 3.26 3.72
C GLN A 114 -14.46 4.09 3.21
N ALA A 115 -14.46 4.36 1.91
CA ALA A 115 -13.49 5.20 1.23
C ALA A 115 -14.21 6.28 0.41
N ASP A 116 -13.85 7.53 0.62
CA ASP A 116 -14.28 8.65 -0.20
C ASP A 116 -13.15 9.06 -1.15
N TYR A 117 -13.40 9.00 -2.46
CA TYR A 117 -12.43 9.41 -3.50
C TYR A 117 -12.84 10.74 -4.13
N ARG A 118 -11.88 11.63 -4.32
CA ARG A 118 -12.07 12.92 -4.97
C ARG A 118 -10.93 13.18 -5.95
N LEU A 119 -11.26 13.42 -7.21
CA LEU A 119 -10.30 13.83 -8.22
C LEU A 119 -9.96 15.31 -8.02
N GLY A 120 -8.68 15.63 -7.90
CA GLY A 120 -8.17 17.00 -7.87
C GLY A 120 -7.97 17.56 -9.29
N ASP A 121 -7.86 18.88 -9.37
CA ASP A 121 -7.57 19.58 -10.62
C ASP A 121 -6.15 19.25 -11.17
N ASP A 122 -5.27 18.79 -10.28
CA ASP A 122 -3.93 18.29 -10.58
C ASP A 122 -3.91 16.85 -11.16
N GLY A 123 -5.08 16.21 -11.28
CA GLY A 123 -5.23 14.84 -11.73
C GLY A 123 -4.90 13.77 -10.68
N VAL A 124 -4.62 14.19 -9.44
CA VAL A 124 -4.39 13.29 -8.30
C VAL A 124 -5.73 12.92 -7.67
N VAL A 125 -5.88 11.67 -7.25
CA VAL A 125 -7.07 11.22 -6.51
C VAL A 125 -6.79 11.31 -5.01
N TYR A 126 -7.52 12.16 -4.33
CA TYR A 126 -7.50 12.28 -2.87
C TYR A 126 -8.41 11.24 -2.26
N VAL A 127 -7.88 10.50 -1.29
CA VAL A 127 -8.58 9.38 -0.66
C VAL A 127 -8.76 9.66 0.83
N THR A 128 -9.96 9.45 1.33
CA THR A 128 -10.24 9.48 2.77
C THR A 128 -10.92 8.17 3.16
N ASN A 129 -10.20 7.33 3.89
CA ASN A 129 -10.76 6.11 4.47
C ASN A 129 -11.27 6.41 5.88
N ARG A 130 -12.42 5.83 6.21
CA ARG A 130 -12.99 5.85 7.58
C ARG A 130 -13.38 4.44 7.97
N CYS A 131 -13.33 4.17 9.26
CA CYS A 131 -13.84 2.91 9.83
C CYS A 131 -14.18 3.11 11.31
N THR A 132 -14.99 2.23 11.85
CA THR A 132 -15.25 2.15 13.30
C THR A 132 -14.33 1.08 13.91
N HIS A 133 -13.65 1.42 14.99
CA HIS A 133 -12.81 0.53 15.80
C HIS A 133 -13.66 -0.27 16.79
N ALA A 134 -13.05 -1.27 17.45
CA ALA A 134 -13.73 -2.13 18.44
C ALA A 134 -14.22 -1.37 19.68
N ASP A 135 -13.56 -0.27 20.03
CA ASP A 135 -13.94 0.64 21.14
C ASP A 135 -15.03 1.66 20.76
N GLY A 136 -15.44 1.66 19.47
CA GLY A 136 -16.45 2.59 18.95
C GLY A 136 -15.86 3.87 18.35
N ASP A 137 -14.57 4.10 18.49
CA ASP A 137 -13.89 5.26 17.92
C ASP A 137 -13.86 5.20 16.39
N ILE A 138 -13.91 6.37 15.75
CA ILE A 138 -13.82 6.50 14.29
C ILE A 138 -12.38 6.75 13.88
N GLY A 139 -11.78 5.74 13.22
CA GLY A 139 -10.50 5.88 12.55
C GLY A 139 -10.65 6.61 11.21
N THR A 140 -9.72 7.51 10.93
CA THR A 140 -9.66 8.20 9.64
C THR A 140 -8.22 8.16 9.11
N ALA A 141 -8.06 7.79 7.84
CA ALA A 141 -6.79 7.85 7.14
C ALA A 141 -6.95 8.62 5.83
N LYS A 142 -6.09 9.61 5.61
CA LYS A 142 -6.05 10.39 4.36
C LYS A 142 -4.86 9.94 3.53
N GLY A 143 -5.06 9.78 2.23
CA GLY A 143 -4.04 9.33 1.29
C GLY A 143 -4.20 9.98 -0.08
N LEU A 144 -3.24 9.68 -0.93
CA LEU A 144 -3.25 10.04 -2.35
C LEU A 144 -3.19 8.77 -3.19
N ALA A 145 -3.87 8.79 -4.32
CA ALA A 145 -3.69 7.79 -5.36
C ALA A 145 -3.39 8.48 -6.69
N GLN A 146 -2.46 7.89 -7.46
CA GLN A 146 -2.09 8.36 -8.78
C GLN A 146 -2.33 7.26 -9.81
N VAL A 147 -2.80 7.64 -10.99
CA VAL A 147 -2.97 6.71 -12.10
C VAL A 147 -1.62 6.46 -12.74
N VAL A 148 -1.18 5.19 -12.78
CA VAL A 148 0.08 4.80 -13.42
C VAL A 148 -0.11 4.25 -14.83
N ASP A 149 -1.34 3.83 -15.18
CA ASP A 149 -1.72 3.40 -16.53
C ASP A 149 -2.81 4.31 -17.08
N ARG A 150 -2.41 5.34 -17.78
CA ARG A 150 -3.33 6.34 -18.35
C ARG A 150 -4.13 5.82 -19.55
N GLY A 151 -3.78 4.69 -20.11
CA GLY A 151 -4.52 4.06 -21.19
C GLY A 151 -5.84 3.46 -20.73
N SER A 152 -5.81 2.76 -19.59
CA SER A 152 -7.00 2.13 -19.00
C SER A 152 -7.53 2.86 -17.77
N ASN A 153 -6.71 3.69 -17.09
CA ASN A 153 -6.95 4.23 -15.75
C ASN A 153 -7.27 3.16 -14.68
N ALA A 154 -7.00 1.90 -14.96
CA ALA A 154 -7.37 0.79 -14.07
C ALA A 154 -6.25 0.43 -13.07
N ARG A 155 -5.07 1.01 -13.22
CA ARG A 155 -3.93 0.79 -12.34
C ARG A 155 -3.55 2.07 -11.64
N PHE A 156 -3.62 2.02 -10.31
CA PHE A 156 -3.22 3.11 -9.44
C PHE A 156 -2.09 2.65 -8.51
N GLU A 157 -1.36 3.62 -8.02
CA GLU A 157 -0.56 3.52 -6.80
C GLU A 157 -1.16 4.42 -5.75
N ILE A 158 -1.28 3.91 -4.51
CA ILE A 158 -1.91 4.61 -3.40
C ILE A 158 -0.95 4.70 -2.22
N SER A 159 -0.89 5.85 -1.56
CA SER A 159 -0.10 6.07 -0.36
C SER A 159 -0.92 6.75 0.74
N PHE A 160 -0.86 6.17 1.95
CA PHE A 160 -1.40 6.74 3.19
C PHE A 160 -0.31 7.22 4.15
N ARG A 161 0.95 7.13 3.77
CA ARG A 161 2.08 7.52 4.60
C ARG A 161 2.74 8.76 4.07
N MET A 162 2.91 9.73 4.98
CA MET A 162 3.60 10.98 4.71
C MET A 162 4.84 11.07 5.60
N LEU A 163 5.97 11.41 4.99
CA LEU A 163 7.22 11.69 5.68
C LEU A 163 7.74 13.04 5.16
N TYR A 164 7.96 13.98 6.08
CA TYR A 164 8.40 15.36 5.75
C TYR A 164 7.59 16.05 4.63
N GLY A 165 6.28 15.84 4.63
CA GLY A 165 5.37 16.43 3.63
C GLY A 165 5.31 15.70 2.29
N VAL A 166 6.04 14.59 2.13
CA VAL A 166 6.04 13.78 0.90
C VAL A 166 5.37 12.43 1.13
N HIS A 167 4.52 12.01 0.21
CA HIS A 167 3.94 10.67 0.27
C HIS A 167 4.99 9.61 -0.05
N VAL A 168 5.09 8.59 0.81
CA VAL A 168 6.04 7.49 0.73
C VAL A 168 5.31 6.16 0.87
N LEU A 169 5.97 5.05 0.46
CA LEU A 169 5.41 3.70 0.51
C LEU A 169 4.10 3.60 -0.29
N TRP A 170 4.27 3.62 -1.61
CA TRP A 170 3.19 3.45 -2.57
C TRP A 170 2.82 1.97 -2.73
N ASP A 171 1.54 1.66 -2.59
CA ASP A 171 0.97 0.32 -2.77
C ASP A 171 0.20 0.24 -4.08
N HIS A 172 0.28 -0.90 -4.76
CA HIS A 172 -0.53 -1.15 -5.95
C HIS A 172 -2.02 -1.24 -5.60
N TYR A 173 -2.83 -0.60 -6.40
CA TYR A 173 -4.29 -0.61 -6.32
C TYR A 173 -4.85 -0.78 -7.75
N TRP A 174 -5.15 -2.00 -8.13
CA TRP A 174 -5.59 -2.35 -9.47
C TRP A 174 -7.07 -2.68 -9.48
N VAL A 175 -7.85 -2.02 -10.34
CA VAL A 175 -9.26 -2.33 -10.56
C VAL A 175 -9.31 -3.54 -11.50
N ILE A 176 -9.64 -4.70 -10.94
CA ILE A 176 -9.65 -5.99 -11.64
C ILE A 176 -11.06 -6.43 -12.03
N GLY A 177 -12.11 -5.87 -11.40
CA GLY A 177 -13.51 -6.03 -11.75
C GLY A 177 -14.25 -4.73 -11.48
N LEU A 178 -15.28 -4.45 -12.26
CA LEU A 178 -16.06 -3.21 -12.15
C LEU A 178 -17.43 -3.43 -12.76
N GLY A 179 -18.49 -3.08 -12.06
CA GLY A 179 -19.84 -3.09 -12.60
C GLY A 179 -20.06 -2.05 -13.68
N ASP A 180 -20.89 -2.31 -14.65
CA ASP A 180 -21.17 -1.42 -15.78
C ASP A 180 -21.70 -0.06 -15.33
N GLU A 181 -22.50 -0.05 -14.25
CA GLU A 181 -23.01 1.16 -13.63
C GLU A 181 -22.14 1.67 -12.46
N TYR A 182 -20.93 1.10 -12.28
CA TYR A 182 -20.02 1.42 -11.18
C TYR A 182 -20.62 1.15 -9.80
N GLU A 183 -21.51 0.18 -9.70
CA GLU A 183 -22.16 -0.21 -8.45
C GLU A 183 -21.26 -1.03 -7.55
N TYR A 184 -20.25 -1.73 -8.12
CA TYR A 184 -19.20 -2.43 -7.38
C TYR A 184 -17.84 -2.28 -8.07
N ALA A 185 -16.79 -2.49 -7.31
CA ALA A 185 -15.43 -2.59 -7.80
C ALA A 185 -14.66 -3.69 -7.05
N LEU A 186 -13.95 -4.53 -7.80
CA LEU A 186 -13.01 -5.49 -7.28
C LEU A 186 -11.61 -4.93 -7.42
N VAL A 187 -10.95 -4.75 -6.30
CA VAL A 187 -9.61 -4.17 -6.24
C VAL A 187 -8.63 -5.20 -5.73
N GLY A 188 -7.51 -5.35 -6.43
CA GLY A 188 -6.49 -6.32 -6.07
C GLY A 188 -5.08 -5.82 -6.32
N GLN A 189 -4.11 -6.50 -5.74
CA GLN A 189 -2.70 -6.28 -6.01
C GLN A 189 -2.14 -7.38 -6.92
N PRO A 190 -1.06 -7.11 -7.68
CA PRO A 190 -0.39 -8.12 -8.52
C PRO A 190 0.01 -9.39 -7.76
N SER A 191 0.38 -9.23 -6.48
CA SER A 191 0.77 -10.34 -5.60
C SER A 191 -0.38 -11.23 -5.14
N ARG A 192 -1.64 -10.81 -5.37
CA ARG A 192 -2.87 -11.44 -4.86
C ARG A 192 -2.94 -11.60 -3.32
N ARG A 193 -2.04 -10.94 -2.60
CA ARG A 193 -2.03 -10.96 -1.12
C ARG A 193 -3.00 -9.96 -0.50
N ARG A 194 -3.48 -9.00 -1.29
CA ARG A 194 -4.44 -7.98 -0.88
C ARG A 194 -5.52 -7.86 -1.93
N GLY A 195 -6.75 -7.73 -1.47
CA GLY A 195 -7.91 -7.54 -2.31
C GLY A 195 -9.07 -6.99 -1.49
N TRP A 196 -9.92 -6.22 -2.15
CA TRP A 196 -11.09 -5.57 -1.56
C TRP A 196 -12.27 -5.68 -2.50
N VAL A 197 -13.41 -6.06 -1.96
CA VAL A 197 -14.72 -5.90 -2.61
C VAL A 197 -15.30 -4.58 -2.13
N LEU A 198 -15.49 -3.66 -3.04
CA LEU A 198 -16.10 -2.35 -2.79
C LEU A 198 -17.47 -2.28 -3.46
N ALA A 199 -18.45 -1.63 -2.82
CA ALA A 199 -19.75 -1.39 -3.40
C ALA A 199 -20.27 0.03 -3.08
N ARG A 200 -21.20 0.52 -3.91
CA ARG A 200 -21.88 1.80 -3.67
C ARG A 200 -22.96 1.70 -2.59
N THR A 201 -23.44 0.49 -2.33
CA THR A 201 -24.36 0.21 -1.22
C THR A 201 -23.65 -0.52 -0.09
N PRO A 202 -23.92 -0.18 1.18
CA PRO A 202 -23.29 -0.84 2.33
C PRO A 202 -23.76 -2.28 2.52
N THR A 203 -24.93 -2.64 2.02
CA THR A 203 -25.58 -3.94 2.23
C THR A 203 -26.07 -4.56 0.91
N PRO A 204 -25.15 -4.92 -0.01
CA PRO A 204 -25.54 -5.61 -1.24
C PRO A 204 -26.10 -7.01 -0.90
N PRO A 205 -26.96 -7.59 -1.80
CA PRO A 205 -27.47 -8.94 -1.63
C PRO A 205 -26.34 -9.98 -1.53
N GLU A 206 -26.51 -10.98 -0.66
CA GLU A 206 -25.48 -12.02 -0.45
C GLU A 206 -25.09 -12.75 -1.73
N ALA A 207 -26.06 -13.04 -2.60
CA ALA A 207 -25.80 -13.67 -3.90
C ALA A 207 -24.83 -12.85 -4.78
N GLN A 208 -24.97 -11.53 -4.77
CA GLN A 208 -24.04 -10.64 -5.46
C GLN A 208 -22.63 -10.72 -4.89
N ILE A 209 -22.52 -10.74 -3.58
CA ILE A 209 -21.19 -10.80 -2.93
C ILE A 209 -20.50 -12.12 -3.27
N GLN A 210 -21.24 -13.23 -3.29
CA GLN A 210 -20.69 -14.54 -3.69
C GLN A 210 -20.24 -14.53 -5.15
N GLN A 211 -20.98 -13.88 -6.05
CA GLN A 211 -20.59 -13.70 -7.43
C GLN A 211 -19.27 -12.92 -7.55
N TRP A 212 -19.12 -11.82 -6.82
CA TRP A 212 -17.89 -11.02 -6.80
C TRP A 212 -16.68 -11.79 -6.24
N LEU A 213 -16.88 -12.61 -5.20
CA LEU A 213 -15.84 -13.49 -4.67
C LEU A 213 -15.45 -14.57 -5.67
N THR A 214 -16.41 -15.10 -6.43
CA THR A 214 -16.12 -16.05 -7.53
C THR A 214 -15.26 -15.39 -8.61
N GLU A 215 -15.55 -14.14 -8.98
CA GLU A 215 -14.71 -13.38 -9.93
C GLU A 215 -13.29 -13.18 -9.41
N PHE A 216 -13.11 -12.98 -8.10
CA PHE A 216 -11.77 -12.98 -7.49
C PHE A 216 -11.06 -14.34 -7.63
N ALA A 217 -11.78 -15.44 -7.38
CA ALA A 217 -11.23 -16.80 -7.54
C ALA A 217 -10.77 -17.06 -8.97
N ASP A 218 -11.55 -16.67 -9.98
CA ASP A 218 -11.23 -16.80 -11.40
C ASP A 218 -9.95 -16.02 -11.78
N LYS A 219 -9.66 -14.94 -11.07
CA LYS A 219 -8.42 -14.16 -11.21
C LYS A 219 -7.26 -14.67 -10.34
N GLY A 220 -7.47 -15.83 -9.67
CA GLY A 220 -6.46 -16.54 -8.88
C GLY A 220 -6.23 -15.97 -7.48
N PHE A 221 -7.16 -15.18 -6.94
CA PHE A 221 -7.11 -14.77 -5.54
C PHE A 221 -7.67 -15.87 -4.61
N PRO A 222 -7.22 -15.95 -3.35
CA PRO A 222 -7.75 -16.90 -2.36
C PRO A 222 -9.13 -16.41 -1.87
N ALA A 223 -10.18 -16.70 -2.66
CA ALA A 223 -11.54 -16.17 -2.41
C ALA A 223 -12.09 -16.59 -1.04
N ASP A 224 -11.79 -17.80 -0.60
CA ASP A 224 -12.21 -18.35 0.72
C ASP A 224 -11.55 -17.63 1.90
N ALA A 225 -10.45 -16.89 1.66
CA ALA A 225 -9.76 -16.12 2.70
C ALA A 225 -10.29 -14.68 2.87
N PHE A 226 -11.29 -14.28 2.06
CA PHE A 226 -11.90 -12.97 2.23
C PHE A 226 -12.75 -12.93 3.50
N GLU A 227 -12.48 -11.94 4.34
CA GLU A 227 -13.30 -11.62 5.53
C GLU A 227 -14.36 -10.58 5.14
N ARG A 228 -15.60 -10.80 5.65
CA ARG A 228 -16.71 -9.86 5.48
C ARG A 228 -16.52 -8.65 6.37
N THR A 229 -16.62 -7.47 5.81
CA THR A 229 -16.64 -6.23 6.57
C THR A 229 -18.09 -5.93 6.98
N ARG A 230 -18.33 -5.88 8.28
CA ARG A 230 -19.64 -5.51 8.79
C ARG A 230 -19.93 -4.05 8.46
N GLN A 231 -21.07 -3.81 7.82
CA GLN A 231 -21.62 -2.47 7.67
C GLN A 231 -22.85 -2.37 8.55
N THR A 232 -22.85 -1.45 9.50
CA THR A 232 -24.08 -1.10 10.24
C THR A 232 -24.95 -0.30 9.30
N ALA A 233 -26.26 -0.59 9.27
CA ALA A 233 -27.19 0.08 8.36
C ALA A 233 -26.96 1.59 8.44
N ALA A 234 -26.81 2.22 7.26
CA ALA A 234 -26.43 3.61 7.07
C ALA A 234 -26.89 4.50 8.22
N SER A 235 -25.96 4.90 9.08
CA SER A 235 -26.16 6.06 9.93
C SER A 235 -26.38 7.25 8.99
N GLY A 236 -27.59 7.75 9.03
CA GLY A 236 -28.24 8.64 8.11
C GLY A 236 -27.37 9.68 7.44
N GLN A 237 -27.73 9.91 6.21
CA GLN A 237 -27.49 11.17 5.56
C GLN A 237 -27.74 12.31 6.53
N ALA A 238 -26.71 13.05 6.85
CA ALA A 238 -26.79 14.40 7.35
C ALA A 238 -25.99 15.29 6.39
#